data_84c4444cb5440a4b38831c94e9d95b9c
#
_entry.id   84c4444cb5440a4b38831c94e9d95b9c
#
_cell.length_a   1.000
_cell.length_b   1.000
_cell.length_c   1.000
_cell.angle_alpha   90.00
_cell.angle_beta   90.00
_cell.angle_gamma   90.00
#
_symmetry.space_group_name_H-M   'P 1'
#
loop_
_entity.id
_entity.type
_entity.pdbx_description
1 polymer ?
#
loop_
_entity_poly.entity_id
_entity_poly.type
_entity_poly.pdbx_seq_one_letter_code
_entity_poly.pdbx_strand_id
1 'polypeptide(L)'
;MSSTHDFESYGVPTFYMNIPVAEPAGGGNVRVWNCVRRKGVLVPVCEIIIPAEELIEASTIINRAALETFKIDREMLLLSAH
;
A
#
# COMPACT_ATOMS: atom_id res chain seq x y z
N MET A 1 11.53 -10.92 10.89
CA MET A 1 12.59 -10.56 9.94
C MET A 1 13.05 -9.15 10.20
N SER A 2 14.34 -8.97 10.36
CA SER A 2 14.86 -7.63 10.63
C SER A 2 14.92 -6.80 9.35
N SER A 3 14.53 -5.54 9.46
CA SER A 3 14.68 -4.59 8.36
C SER A 3 16.16 -4.19 8.21
N THR A 4 16.59 -4.02 6.96
CA THR A 4 17.91 -3.45 6.68
C THR A 4 17.91 -1.93 6.80
N HIS A 5 16.74 -1.35 7.04
CA HIS A 5 16.54 0.09 7.16
C HIS A 5 16.05 0.46 8.54
N ASP A 6 16.58 1.54 9.09
CA ASP A 6 16.16 2.06 10.38
C ASP A 6 15.18 3.22 10.21
N PHE A 7 14.13 2.98 9.40
CA PHE A 7 13.13 4.00 9.11
C PHE A 7 12.22 4.29 10.28
N GLU A 8 12.00 3.31 11.16
CA GLU A 8 11.09 3.47 12.29
C GLU A 8 11.55 4.56 13.25
N SER A 9 12.86 4.81 13.32
CA SER A 9 13.40 5.85 14.20
C SER A 9 13.04 7.27 13.77
N TYR A 10 12.57 7.46 12.55
CA TYR A 10 12.24 8.78 12.04
C TYR A 10 10.87 9.28 12.49
N GLY A 11 10.05 8.42 13.06
CA GLY A 11 8.75 8.81 13.59
C GLY A 11 7.78 9.33 12.55
N VAL A 12 7.84 8.79 11.32
CA VAL A 12 6.93 9.22 10.26
C VAL A 12 5.51 8.72 10.55
N PRO A 13 4.47 9.43 10.06
CA PRO A 13 3.09 9.01 10.29
C PRO A 13 2.76 7.71 9.57
N THR A 14 1.84 6.95 10.15
CA THR A 14 1.35 5.70 9.58
C THR A 14 -0.10 5.88 9.13
N PHE A 15 -0.39 5.46 7.90
CA PHE A 15 -1.76 5.45 7.39
C PHE A 15 -2.11 4.04 6.96
N TYR A 16 -3.31 3.60 7.29
CA TYR A 16 -3.84 2.34 6.82
C TYR A 16 -4.63 2.58 5.55
N MET A 17 -4.29 1.86 4.49
CA MET A 17 -4.99 1.99 3.22
C MET A 17 -6.35 1.31 3.33
N ASN A 18 -7.42 2.08 3.17
CA ASN A 18 -8.77 1.56 3.24
C ASN A 18 -9.33 1.33 1.84
N ILE A 19 -9.68 2.41 1.14
CA ILE A 19 -10.23 2.33 -0.21
C ILE A 19 -9.38 3.23 -1.11
N PRO A 20 -8.55 2.63 -2.00
CA PRO A 20 -7.75 3.42 -2.91
C PRO A 20 -8.58 3.89 -4.10
N VAL A 21 -8.37 5.13 -4.48
CA VAL A 21 -8.91 5.70 -5.72
C VAL A 21 -7.74 6.29 -6.46
N ALA A 22 -7.54 5.90 -7.72
CA ALA A 22 -6.40 6.36 -8.50
C ALA A 22 -6.89 7.01 -9.79
N GLU A 23 -6.21 8.08 -10.20
CA GLU A 23 -6.54 8.82 -11.41
C GLU A 23 -5.29 9.48 -11.99
N PRO A 24 -5.30 9.79 -13.31
CA PRO A 24 -4.22 10.58 -13.89
C PRO A 24 -4.20 11.97 -13.27
N ALA A 25 -2.99 12.47 -12.96
CA ALA A 25 -2.81 13.78 -12.31
C ALA A 25 -2.16 14.82 -13.24
N GLY A 26 -1.91 14.47 -14.51
CA GLY A 26 -1.20 15.33 -15.45
C GLY A 26 0.31 15.28 -15.23
N GLY A 27 1.05 15.77 -16.21
CA GLY A 27 2.52 15.79 -16.14
C GLY A 27 3.17 14.43 -16.02
N GLY A 28 2.50 13.36 -16.47
CA GLY A 28 3.02 12.00 -16.33
C GLY A 28 2.89 11.40 -14.93
N ASN A 29 2.03 11.96 -14.10
CA ASN A 29 1.83 11.52 -12.72
C ASN A 29 0.52 10.78 -12.53
N VAL A 30 0.47 9.96 -11.49
CA VAL A 30 -0.75 9.31 -11.01
C VAL A 30 -1.05 9.84 -9.61
N ARG A 31 -2.30 10.20 -9.37
CA ARG A 31 -2.77 10.60 -8.06
C ARG A 31 -3.50 9.44 -7.42
N VAL A 32 -3.10 9.08 -6.22
CA VAL A 32 -3.75 8.02 -5.44
C VAL A 32 -4.32 8.64 -4.18
N TRP A 33 -5.63 8.50 -4.01
CA TRP A 33 -6.32 8.90 -2.79
C TRP A 33 -6.51 7.69 -1.91
N ASN A 34 -6.26 7.84 -0.62
CA ASN A 34 -6.72 6.87 0.36
C ASN A 34 -8.02 7.40 0.94
N CYS A 35 -9.10 6.67 0.72
CA CYS A 35 -10.43 7.10 1.15
C CYS A 35 -11.00 6.17 2.21
N VAL A 36 -11.89 6.73 3.02
CA VAL A 36 -12.73 5.96 3.94
C VAL A 36 -14.18 6.19 3.55
N ARG A 37 -15.05 5.24 3.90
CA ARG A 37 -16.48 5.39 3.65
C ARG A 37 -17.16 5.90 4.91
N ARG A 38 -17.86 7.03 4.77
CA ARG A 38 -18.63 7.63 5.86
C ARG A 38 -20.03 7.94 5.33
N LYS A 39 -21.03 7.32 5.95
CA LYS A 39 -22.44 7.48 5.57
C LYS A 39 -22.66 7.22 4.09
N GLY A 40 -21.99 6.19 3.55
CA GLY A 40 -22.10 5.80 2.16
C GLY A 40 -21.31 6.66 1.17
N VAL A 41 -20.57 7.65 1.65
CA VAL A 41 -19.80 8.56 0.81
C VAL A 41 -18.29 8.31 1.01
N LEU A 42 -17.53 8.32 -0.09
CA LEU A 42 -16.08 8.22 -0.03
C LEU A 42 -15.50 9.56 0.41
N VAL A 43 -14.71 9.53 1.47
CA VAL A 43 -14.05 10.72 2.02
C VAL A 43 -12.55 10.51 1.95
N PRO A 44 -11.80 11.40 1.27
CA PRO A 44 -10.35 11.26 1.19
C PRO A 44 -9.69 11.59 2.53
N VAL A 45 -8.69 10.79 2.89
CA VAL A 45 -7.90 10.96 4.10
C VAL A 45 -6.53 11.52 3.77
N CYS A 46 -5.92 11.02 2.70
CA CYS A 46 -4.62 11.52 2.23
C CYS A 46 -4.49 11.31 0.73
N GLU A 47 -3.52 11.99 0.16
CA GLU A 47 -3.22 11.96 -1.26
C GLU A 47 -1.75 11.67 -1.46
N ILE A 48 -1.44 10.84 -2.45
CA ILE A 48 -0.06 10.56 -2.86
C ILE A 48 0.02 10.79 -4.36
N ILE A 49 1.02 11.54 -4.80
CA ILE A 49 1.28 11.75 -6.23
C ILE A 49 2.56 11.02 -6.58
N ILE A 50 2.48 10.16 -7.57
CA ILE A 50 3.58 9.29 -7.98
C ILE A 50 3.80 9.44 -9.48
N PRO A 51 5.04 9.69 -9.94
CA PRO A 51 5.35 9.62 -11.37
C PRO A 51 4.97 8.23 -11.91
N ALA A 52 4.29 8.18 -13.04
CA ALA A 52 3.80 6.91 -13.60
C ALA A 52 4.92 5.91 -13.83
N GLU A 53 6.08 6.37 -14.26
CA GLU A 53 7.25 5.51 -14.49
C GLU A 53 7.71 4.85 -13.19
N GLU A 54 7.77 5.61 -12.10
CA GLU A 54 8.18 5.09 -10.80
C GLU A 54 7.13 4.15 -10.22
N LEU A 55 5.87 4.37 -10.52
CA LEU A 55 4.78 3.52 -10.04
C LEU A 55 4.89 2.10 -10.59
N ILE A 56 5.29 1.96 -11.85
CA ILE A 56 5.46 0.63 -12.47
C ILE A 56 6.53 -0.16 -11.71
N GLU A 57 7.64 0.48 -11.39
CA GLU A 57 8.72 -0.14 -10.63
C GLU A 57 8.32 -0.38 -9.18
N ALA A 58 7.73 0.63 -8.54
CA ALA A 58 7.29 0.53 -7.15
C ALA A 58 6.24 -0.58 -6.96
N SER A 59 5.33 -0.74 -7.92
CA SER A 59 4.30 -1.78 -7.82
C SER A 59 4.89 -3.18 -7.82
N THR A 60 6.00 -3.40 -8.52
CA THR A 60 6.70 -4.68 -8.50
C THR A 60 7.23 -5.00 -7.10
N ILE A 61 7.82 -4.00 -6.45
CA ILE A 61 8.39 -4.14 -5.11
C ILE A 61 7.27 -4.41 -4.10
N ILE A 62 6.19 -3.63 -4.17
CA ILE A 62 5.05 -3.75 -3.26
C ILE A 62 4.35 -5.10 -3.45
N ASN A 63 4.15 -5.52 -4.69
CA ASN A 63 3.52 -6.82 -5.00
C ASN A 63 4.35 -7.98 -4.49
N ARG A 64 5.67 -7.87 -4.56
CA ARG A 64 6.56 -8.91 -4.02
C ARG A 64 6.34 -9.07 -2.52
N ALA A 65 6.27 -7.96 -1.78
CA ALA A 65 6.00 -7.99 -0.35
C ALA A 65 4.62 -8.58 -0.05
N ALA A 66 3.62 -8.25 -0.87
CA ALA A 66 2.26 -8.81 -0.72
C ALA A 66 2.26 -10.31 -0.93
N LEU A 67 2.95 -10.80 -1.96
CA LEU A 67 3.03 -12.23 -2.24
C LEU A 67 3.74 -12.99 -1.12
N GLU A 68 4.80 -12.42 -0.56
CA GLU A 68 5.48 -13.01 0.59
C GLU A 68 4.54 -13.13 1.78
N THR A 69 3.73 -12.10 2.02
CA THR A 69 2.75 -12.10 3.11
C THR A 69 1.71 -13.20 2.91
N PHE A 70 1.14 -13.30 1.72
CA PHE A 70 0.18 -14.36 1.40
C PHE A 70 0.78 -15.75 1.56
N LYS A 71 2.01 -15.94 1.15
CA LYS A 71 2.69 -17.21 1.30
C LYS A 71 2.81 -17.63 2.76
N ILE A 72 3.21 -16.70 3.60
CA ILE A 72 3.34 -16.94 5.04
C ILE A 72 1.98 -17.28 5.65
N ASP A 73 0.95 -16.49 5.36
CA ASP A 73 -0.39 -16.69 5.89
C ASP A 73 -0.98 -18.03 5.42
N ARG A 74 -0.74 -18.40 4.17
CA ARG A 74 -1.21 -19.68 3.62
C ARG A 74 -0.54 -20.85 4.33
N GLU A 75 0.75 -20.76 4.59
CA GLU A 75 1.48 -21.81 5.32
C GLU A 75 0.96 -21.94 6.75
N MET A 76 0.66 -20.85 7.40
CA MET A 76 0.08 -20.84 8.74
C MET A 76 -1.29 -21.51 8.75
N LEU A 77 -2.14 -21.22 7.76
CA LEU A 77 -3.45 -21.87 7.63
C LEU A 77 -3.34 -23.37 7.41
N LEU A 78 -2.39 -23.80 6.59
CA LEU A 78 -2.17 -25.22 6.36
C LEU A 78 -1.73 -25.94 7.61
N LEU A 79 -0.88 -25.31 8.42
CA LEU A 79 -0.44 -25.87 9.69
C LEU A 79 -1.59 -25.97 10.69
N SER A 80 -2.48 -24.98 10.74
CA SER A 80 -3.60 -24.99 11.67
C SER A 80 -4.73 -25.92 11.24
N ALA A 81 -4.78 -26.34 9.98
CA ALA A 81 -5.78 -27.27 9.47
C ALA A 81 -5.49 -28.74 9.83
N HIS A 82 -4.33 -29.01 10.34
CA HIS A 82 -3.90 -30.32 10.79
C HIS A 82 -3.88 -30.41 12.31
#